data_03ec96913df144a7aebb6bc3d2bb21fd
#
_entry.id   03ec96913df144a7aebb6bc3d2bb21fd
#
_cell.length_a   1.000
_cell.length_b   1.000
_cell.length_c   1.000
_cell.angle_alpha   90.00
_cell.angle_beta   90.00
_cell.angle_gamma   90.00
#
_symmetry.space_group_name_H-M   'P 1'
#
loop_
_entity.id
_entity.type
_entity.pdbx_description
1 polymer ?
#
loop_
_entity_poly.entity_id
_entity_poly.type
_entity_poly.pdbx_seq_one_letter_code
_entity_poly.pdbx_strand_id
1 'polypeptide(L)'
;MVGLPADRTALVDGLGAAGLKKLELAKALATGPKLLLADESLGGLDETEMDQAADMLRKIRDELGITIIWVEHIMGVLMRVVDRVMVLDHGEKISEGLPSQVSSDPRVVEVYLGTDAVATQAAAAEARR
;
A
#
# COMPACT_ATOMS: atom_id res chain seq x y z
N MET A 1 -11.17 -15.53 1.76
CA MET A 1 -10.40 -14.37 2.24
C MET A 1 -9.71 -13.63 1.09
N VAL A 2 -8.81 -14.23 0.33
CA VAL A 2 -8.10 -13.52 -0.77
C VAL A 2 -8.82 -13.51 -2.13
N GLY A 3 -9.98 -14.16 -2.25
CA GLY A 3 -10.81 -14.12 -3.46
C GLY A 3 -10.19 -14.82 -4.69
N LEU A 4 -9.49 -15.92 -4.49
CA LEU A 4 -9.03 -16.77 -5.59
C LEU A 4 -10.16 -17.69 -6.10
N PRO A 5 -10.15 -18.09 -7.40
CA PRO A 5 -11.05 -19.10 -7.92
C PRO A 5 -10.97 -20.39 -7.10
N ALA A 6 -12.11 -21.02 -6.87
CA ALA A 6 -12.21 -22.20 -6.01
C ALA A 6 -11.69 -23.51 -6.65
N ASP A 7 -11.30 -23.49 -7.91
CA ASP A 7 -10.78 -24.67 -8.59
C ASP A 7 -9.36 -25.01 -8.16
N ARG A 8 -9.24 -26.07 -7.37
CA ARG A 8 -7.93 -26.54 -6.85
C ARG A 8 -7.03 -27.17 -7.91
N THR A 9 -7.59 -27.47 -9.08
CA THR A 9 -6.86 -28.09 -10.19
C THR A 9 -6.45 -27.11 -11.28
N ALA A 10 -6.88 -25.84 -11.14
CA ALA A 10 -6.51 -24.78 -12.07
C ALA A 10 -5.00 -24.54 -12.05
N LEU A 11 -4.43 -24.45 -13.25
CA LEU A 11 -3.01 -24.13 -13.41
C LEU A 11 -2.76 -22.65 -13.07
N VAL A 12 -1.65 -22.38 -12.42
CA VAL A 12 -1.23 -21.03 -12.02
C VAL A 12 -1.01 -20.13 -13.24
N ASP A 13 -0.61 -20.70 -14.36
CA ASP A 13 -0.37 -20.00 -15.64
C ASP A 13 -1.60 -19.25 -16.20
N GLY A 14 -2.81 -19.61 -15.73
CA GLY A 14 -4.05 -18.89 -16.06
C GLY A 14 -4.34 -17.67 -15.21
N LEU A 15 -3.53 -17.40 -14.18
CA LEU A 15 -3.70 -16.25 -13.30
C LEU A 15 -3.02 -15.01 -13.89
N GLY A 16 -3.74 -13.90 -13.99
CA GLY A 16 -3.15 -12.59 -14.27
C GLY A 16 -2.34 -12.06 -13.07
N ALA A 17 -1.71 -10.88 -13.23
CA ALA A 17 -0.84 -10.28 -12.21
C ALA A 17 -1.51 -10.18 -10.83
N ALA A 18 -2.75 -9.70 -10.77
CA ALA A 18 -3.52 -9.62 -9.53
C ALA A 18 -3.80 -11.00 -8.91
N GLY A 19 -4.08 -12.02 -9.74
CA GLY A 19 -4.30 -13.39 -9.27
C GLY A 19 -3.03 -14.01 -8.67
N LEU A 20 -1.87 -13.78 -9.28
CA LEU A 20 -0.58 -14.25 -8.77
C LEU A 20 -0.25 -13.60 -7.42
N LYS A 21 -0.45 -12.29 -7.27
CA LYS A 21 -0.26 -11.59 -5.99
C LYS A 21 -1.20 -12.10 -4.90
N LYS A 22 -2.46 -12.38 -5.23
CA LYS A 22 -3.40 -13.02 -4.30
C LYS A 22 -2.95 -14.42 -3.88
N LEU A 23 -2.36 -15.19 -4.79
CA LEU A 23 -1.82 -16.52 -4.49
C LEU A 23 -0.62 -16.44 -3.55
N GLU A 24 0.32 -15.50 -3.78
CA GLU A 24 1.46 -15.27 -2.88
C GLU A 24 0.99 -14.88 -1.48
N LEU A 25 0.03 -13.96 -1.39
CA LEU A 25 -0.57 -13.59 -0.12
C LEU A 25 -1.25 -14.77 0.58
N ALA A 26 -2.00 -15.58 -0.16
CA ALA A 26 -2.64 -16.78 0.39
C ALA A 26 -1.62 -17.78 0.96
N LYS A 27 -0.48 -17.97 0.28
CA LYS A 27 0.62 -18.82 0.75
C LYS A 27 1.22 -18.27 2.06
N ALA A 28 1.48 -16.96 2.12
CA ALA A 28 1.99 -16.33 3.34
C ALA A 28 1.00 -16.48 4.52
N LEU A 29 -0.29 -16.24 4.29
CA LEU A 29 -1.32 -16.37 5.31
C LEU A 29 -1.52 -17.81 5.79
N ALA A 30 -1.30 -18.80 4.93
CA ALA A 30 -1.42 -20.22 5.28
C ALA A 30 -0.41 -20.66 6.35
N THR A 31 0.67 -19.92 6.58
CA THR A 31 1.65 -20.17 7.64
C THR A 31 1.16 -19.73 9.03
N GLY A 32 0.02 -19.04 9.14
CA GLY A 32 -0.51 -18.51 10.39
C GLY A 32 0.36 -17.38 10.98
N PRO A 33 0.77 -16.37 10.20
CA PRO A 33 1.72 -15.36 10.66
C PRO A 33 1.07 -14.43 11.69
N LYS A 34 1.88 -13.94 12.63
CA LYS A 34 1.54 -12.79 13.48
C LYS A 34 2.00 -11.46 12.87
N LEU A 35 3.00 -11.54 12.01
CA LEU A 35 3.57 -10.41 11.27
C LEU A 35 3.66 -10.79 9.79
N LEU A 36 3.08 -9.98 8.93
CA LEU A 36 3.18 -10.07 7.49
C LEU A 36 4.06 -8.94 6.96
N LEU A 37 5.07 -9.28 6.17
CA LEU A 37 5.89 -8.32 5.44
C LEU A 37 5.44 -8.32 3.98
N ALA A 38 4.97 -7.18 3.49
CA ALA A 38 4.54 -7.00 2.12
C ALA A 38 5.46 -5.97 1.45
N ASP A 39 6.18 -6.38 0.42
CA ASP A 39 7.13 -5.55 -0.30
C ASP A 39 6.67 -5.39 -1.74
N GLU A 40 6.47 -4.12 -2.17
CA GLU A 40 6.02 -3.73 -3.52
C GLU A 40 4.86 -4.58 -4.06
N SER A 41 3.89 -4.86 -3.20
CA SER A 41 2.79 -5.77 -3.49
C SER A 41 1.77 -5.20 -4.50
N LEU A 42 1.81 -3.90 -4.79
CA LEU A 42 0.92 -3.21 -5.72
C LEU A 42 1.50 -3.07 -7.14
N GLY A 43 2.77 -3.36 -7.35
CA GLY A 43 3.41 -3.24 -8.67
C GLY A 43 2.70 -4.04 -9.75
N GLY A 44 2.46 -3.42 -10.92
CA GLY A 44 1.79 -4.07 -12.07
C GLY A 44 0.26 -4.19 -11.96
N LEU A 45 -0.35 -3.63 -10.92
CA LEU A 45 -1.81 -3.53 -10.77
C LEU A 45 -2.31 -2.20 -11.34
N ASP A 46 -3.53 -2.18 -11.88
CA ASP A 46 -4.22 -0.94 -12.20
C ASP A 46 -4.77 -0.26 -10.93
N GLU A 47 -5.28 0.97 -11.06
CA GLU A 47 -5.75 1.77 -9.92
C GLU A 47 -6.87 1.07 -9.14
N THR A 48 -7.81 0.44 -9.84
CA THR A 48 -8.92 -0.31 -9.22
C THR A 48 -8.41 -1.55 -8.48
N GLU A 49 -7.46 -2.27 -9.09
CA GLU A 49 -6.84 -3.45 -8.48
C GLU A 49 -6.00 -3.09 -7.25
N MET A 50 -5.29 -1.94 -7.29
CA MET A 50 -4.55 -1.43 -6.14
C MET A 50 -5.47 -1.11 -4.96
N ASP A 51 -6.60 -0.45 -5.21
CA ASP A 51 -7.58 -0.15 -4.18
C ASP A 51 -8.17 -1.42 -3.56
N GLN A 52 -8.51 -2.41 -4.39
CA GLN A 52 -9.00 -3.70 -3.92
C GLN A 52 -7.94 -4.46 -3.10
N ALA A 53 -6.66 -4.39 -3.50
CA ALA A 53 -5.57 -5.03 -2.76
C ALA A 53 -5.36 -4.36 -1.39
N ALA A 54 -5.42 -3.04 -1.34
CA ALA A 54 -5.31 -2.29 -0.09
C ALA A 54 -6.44 -2.59 0.89
N ASP A 55 -7.68 -2.60 0.40
CA ASP A 55 -8.86 -2.95 1.20
C ASP A 55 -8.80 -4.41 1.69
N MET A 56 -8.29 -5.32 0.86
CA MET A 56 -8.10 -6.71 1.23
C MET A 56 -7.06 -6.86 2.35
N LEU A 57 -5.91 -6.17 2.27
CA LEU A 57 -4.90 -6.21 3.32
C LEU A 57 -5.42 -5.64 4.64
N ARG A 58 -6.17 -4.53 4.58
CA ARG A 58 -6.82 -3.96 5.77
C ARG A 58 -7.79 -4.95 6.41
N LYS A 59 -8.65 -5.59 5.61
CA LYS A 59 -9.59 -6.61 6.07
C LYS A 59 -8.87 -7.81 6.70
N ILE A 60 -7.79 -8.29 6.09
CA ILE A 60 -6.98 -9.39 6.61
C ILE A 60 -6.38 -9.02 7.97
N ARG A 61 -5.80 -7.81 8.09
CA ARG A 61 -5.28 -7.29 9.36
C ARG A 61 -6.33 -7.33 10.45
N ASP A 62 -7.52 -6.81 10.16
CA ASP A 62 -8.61 -6.68 11.14
C ASP A 62 -9.21 -8.03 11.53
N GLU A 63 -9.43 -8.93 10.55
CA GLU A 63 -10.03 -10.24 10.80
C GLU A 63 -9.07 -11.24 11.48
N LEU A 64 -7.77 -11.18 11.15
CA LEU A 64 -6.78 -12.10 11.73
C LEU A 64 -6.04 -11.50 12.92
N GLY A 65 -6.17 -10.22 13.19
CA GLY A 65 -5.46 -9.53 14.27
C GLY A 65 -3.94 -9.55 14.09
N ILE A 66 -3.45 -9.53 12.85
CA ILE A 66 -2.02 -9.55 12.53
C ILE A 66 -1.47 -8.15 12.34
N THR A 67 -0.16 -8.01 12.53
CA THR A 67 0.56 -6.80 12.14
C THR A 67 1.03 -6.93 10.70
N ILE A 68 0.89 -5.86 9.91
CA ILE A 68 1.40 -5.79 8.53
C ILE A 68 2.41 -4.65 8.44
N ILE A 69 3.63 -4.96 8.01
CA ILE A 69 4.60 -3.96 7.55
C ILE A 69 4.57 -3.97 6.04
N TRP A 70 4.18 -2.85 5.46
CA TRP A 70 3.97 -2.72 4.03
C TRP A 70 4.93 -1.69 3.45
N VAL A 71 5.83 -2.14 2.58
CA VAL A 71 6.79 -1.29 1.87
C VAL A 71 6.23 -0.98 0.49
N GLU A 72 6.01 0.28 0.22
CA GLU A 72 5.45 0.76 -1.04
C GLU A 72 5.96 2.17 -1.37
N HIS A 73 5.94 2.50 -2.65
CA HIS A 73 6.22 3.84 -3.16
C HIS A 73 4.96 4.58 -3.68
N ILE A 74 3.81 3.89 -3.74
CA ILE A 74 2.53 4.45 -4.20
C ILE A 74 1.79 5.08 -3.01
N MET A 75 2.17 6.32 -2.67
CA MET A 75 1.71 7.03 -1.47
C MET A 75 0.18 7.18 -1.42
N GLY A 76 -0.48 7.43 -2.55
CA GLY A 76 -1.92 7.70 -2.60
C GLY A 76 -2.77 6.56 -2.06
N VAL A 77 -2.39 5.31 -2.34
CA VAL A 77 -3.09 4.12 -1.83
C VAL A 77 -2.71 3.86 -0.38
N LEU A 78 -1.40 3.89 -0.09
CA LEU A 78 -0.86 3.55 1.22
C LEU A 78 -1.46 4.44 2.33
N MET A 79 -1.46 5.75 2.14
CA MET A 79 -1.92 6.73 3.13
C MET A 79 -3.38 6.58 3.57
N ARG A 80 -4.21 5.90 2.77
CA ARG A 80 -5.64 5.70 3.09
C ARG A 80 -5.92 4.50 4.01
N VAL A 81 -4.99 3.55 4.10
CA VAL A 81 -5.26 2.26 4.72
C VAL A 81 -4.32 1.90 5.88
N VAL A 82 -3.22 2.61 6.05
CA VAL A 82 -2.25 2.33 7.11
C VAL A 82 -2.50 3.16 8.37
N ASP A 83 -2.09 2.62 9.51
CA ASP A 83 -2.23 3.30 10.81
C ASP A 83 -1.05 4.25 11.08
N ARG A 84 0.14 3.90 10.60
CA ARG A 84 1.37 4.69 10.73
C ARG A 84 2.21 4.57 9.46
N VAL A 85 2.98 5.61 9.20
CA VAL A 85 3.90 5.68 8.06
C VAL A 85 5.29 6.01 8.57
N MET A 86 6.29 5.34 8.02
CA MET A 86 7.69 5.70 8.13
C MET A 86 8.22 5.95 6.73
N VAL A 87 8.86 7.07 6.50
CA VAL A 87 9.45 7.43 5.20
C VAL A 87 10.95 7.32 5.29
N LEU A 88 11.52 6.59 4.35
CA LEU A 88 12.95 6.41 4.20
C LEU A 88 13.41 7.09 2.91
N ASP A 89 14.53 7.77 2.96
CA ASP A 89 15.24 8.30 1.82
C ASP A 89 16.73 7.96 1.94
N HIS A 90 17.31 7.36 0.90
CA HIS A 90 18.72 6.91 0.89
C HIS A 90 19.16 6.14 2.15
N GLY A 91 18.25 5.34 2.73
CA GLY A 91 18.51 4.56 3.94
C GLY A 91 18.34 5.31 5.25
N GLU A 92 18.00 6.59 5.22
CA GLU A 92 17.74 7.40 6.41
C GLU A 92 16.24 7.60 6.62
N LYS A 93 15.81 7.56 7.89
CA LYS A 93 14.43 7.89 8.26
C LYS A 93 14.23 9.40 8.26
N ILE A 94 13.44 9.91 7.31
CA ILE A 94 13.17 11.34 7.18
C ILE A 94 11.88 11.78 7.86
N SER A 95 10.89 10.88 8.01
CA SER A 95 9.63 11.19 8.69
C SER A 95 8.99 9.93 9.26
N GLU A 96 8.21 10.07 10.34
CA GLU A 96 7.40 8.98 10.91
C GLU A 96 6.22 9.56 11.69
N GLY A 97 5.04 8.97 11.51
CA GLY A 97 3.84 9.41 12.22
C GLY A 97 2.55 8.91 11.60
N LEU A 98 1.46 9.60 11.92
CA LEU A 98 0.17 9.36 11.26
C LEU A 98 0.23 9.74 9.78
N PRO A 99 -0.55 9.10 8.90
CA PRO A 99 -0.55 9.42 7.47
C PRO A 99 -0.73 10.91 7.17
N SER A 100 -1.63 11.60 7.88
CA SER A 100 -1.89 13.03 7.70
C SER A 100 -0.69 13.92 8.11
N GLN A 101 0.09 13.50 9.10
CA GLN A 101 1.28 14.22 9.53
C GLN A 101 2.42 14.05 8.53
N VAL A 102 2.64 12.81 8.09
CA VAL A 102 3.71 12.46 7.16
C VAL A 102 3.47 13.05 5.78
N SER A 103 2.23 13.02 5.28
CA SER A 103 1.89 13.59 3.96
C SER A 103 2.06 15.12 3.88
N SER A 104 2.04 15.81 5.01
CA SER A 104 2.26 17.25 5.10
C SER A 104 3.70 17.65 5.52
N ASP A 105 4.57 16.68 5.79
CA ASP A 105 5.98 16.96 6.11
C ASP A 105 6.69 17.50 4.86
N PRO A 106 7.28 18.70 4.90
CA PRO A 106 7.95 19.31 3.75
C PRO A 106 9.04 18.44 3.13
N ARG A 107 9.77 17.67 3.95
CA ARG A 107 10.83 16.76 3.47
C ARG A 107 10.25 15.60 2.66
N VAL A 108 9.08 15.08 3.08
CA VAL A 108 8.39 14.03 2.34
C VAL A 108 7.83 14.55 1.04
N VAL A 109 7.23 15.76 1.06
CA VAL A 109 6.72 16.43 -0.14
C VAL A 109 7.85 16.64 -1.15
N GLU A 110 9.01 17.12 -0.71
CA GLU A 110 10.17 17.35 -1.58
C GLU A 110 10.67 16.07 -2.26
N VAL A 111 10.79 14.96 -1.50
CA VAL A 111 11.37 13.71 -1.98
C VAL A 111 10.40 12.89 -2.83
N TYR A 112 9.14 12.81 -2.44
CA TYR A 112 8.18 11.87 -3.04
C TYR A 112 7.10 12.51 -3.90
N LEU A 113 6.72 13.75 -3.63
CA LEU A 113 5.64 14.42 -4.34
C LEU A 113 6.16 15.43 -5.36
N GLY A 114 7.46 15.77 -5.30
CA GLY A 114 8.11 16.69 -6.21
C GLY A 114 7.57 18.12 -6.15
N THR A 115 8.21 19.02 -6.88
CA THR A 115 7.81 20.43 -6.97
C THR A 115 6.43 20.65 -7.58
N ASP A 116 5.92 19.72 -8.39
CA ASP A 116 4.62 19.84 -9.07
C ASP A 116 3.43 19.69 -8.11
N ALA A 117 3.56 18.87 -7.05
CA ALA A 117 2.51 18.73 -6.04
C ALA A 117 2.42 19.96 -5.12
N VAL A 118 3.53 20.62 -4.83
CA VAL A 118 3.58 21.88 -4.09
C VAL A 118 2.89 22.99 -4.86
N ALA A 119 3.12 23.07 -6.18
CA ALA A 119 2.46 24.03 -7.05
C ALA A 119 0.94 23.83 -7.12
N THR A 120 0.49 22.57 -7.18
CA THR A 120 -0.95 22.25 -7.23
C THR A 120 -1.65 22.55 -5.89
N GLN A 121 -1.00 22.31 -4.74
CA GLN A 121 -1.55 22.64 -3.42
C GLN A 121 -1.58 24.16 -3.20
N ALA A 122 -0.56 24.89 -3.62
CA ALA A 122 -0.52 26.35 -3.54
C ALA A 122 -1.63 26.99 -4.40
N ALA A 123 -1.82 26.51 -5.63
CA ALA A 123 -2.90 26.97 -6.52
C ALA A 123 -4.30 26.68 -5.96
N ALA A 124 -4.49 25.50 -5.32
CA ALA A 124 -5.76 25.15 -4.68
C ALA A 124 -6.04 25.97 -3.41
N ALA A 125 -5.01 26.39 -2.69
CA ALA A 125 -5.13 27.27 -1.52
C ALA A 125 -5.45 28.71 -1.91
N GLU A 126 -4.91 29.21 -3.02
CA GLU A 126 -5.25 30.54 -3.57
C GLU A 126 -6.65 30.59 -4.14
N ALA A 127 -7.13 29.55 -4.78
CA ALA A 127 -8.49 29.47 -5.32
C ALA A 127 -9.60 29.44 -4.25
N ARG A 128 -9.25 29.21 -2.98
CA ARG A 128 -10.19 29.22 -1.82
C ARG A 128 -10.19 30.52 -1.03
N ARG A 129 -9.47 31.53 -1.46
CA ARG A 129 -9.48 32.90 -0.91
C ARG A 129 -10.35 33.82 -1.75
#